data_7a994b05d3cbf761bb893389e3e00dc1
#
_entry.id   7a994b05d3cbf761bb893389e3e00dc1
#
_cell.length_a   1.000
_cell.length_b   1.000
_cell.length_c   1.000
_cell.angle_alpha   90.00
_cell.angle_beta   90.00
_cell.angle_gamma   90.00
#
_symmetry.space_group_name_H-M   'P 1'
#
loop_
_entity.id
_entity.type
_entity.pdbx_description
1 polymer ?
#
loop_
_entity_poly.entity_id
_entity_poly.type
_entity_poly.pdbx_seq_one_letter_code
_entity_poly.pdbx_strand_id
1 'polypeptide(L)'
;MAEGAFWDDQERARAIVQQVKELKGWVEPHESLTARVQAALELGELLALEPDDAMAADLDTEAQRIAEELEAFELRTLLRGRDDQRDAQLEISAGAGGTEAQDWAQMLLRLYTRWAERKGYAMEMLDLSEGEEAGIKGAVLEIKGPFAYGFLRPESGVHRLVRISPFDSQARRHTSFASVFVYPVVNEEINIEIREEDLRVDVYRASGAGGQHVNKTSSAVRITHLPTGIVTASQQERSQFKNKATALKMLKNRLYQLEAEKQAAVKAAFDANKQDVTFGSQIRSYVFQPYTMVNDHRTELKIADVQKVMDGGIDPFIQAYLKQESAAGAGGAGA
;
A
#
# COMPACT_ATOMS: atom_id res chain seq x y z
N MET A 1 -18.56 3.91 23.38
CA MET A 1 -17.28 4.09 24.11
C MET A 1 -17.48 4.51 25.58
N ALA A 2 -18.61 5.06 25.93
CA ALA A 2 -18.89 5.48 27.32
C ALA A 2 -19.36 4.36 28.26
N GLU A 3 -19.69 3.18 27.74
CA GLU A 3 -20.12 2.03 28.55
C GLU A 3 -18.90 1.24 29.02
N GLY A 4 -18.84 0.94 30.35
CA GLY A 4 -17.70 0.24 30.95
C GLY A 4 -17.38 -1.12 30.30
N ALA A 5 -18.40 -1.85 29.87
CA ALA A 5 -18.28 -3.14 29.17
C ALA A 5 -17.63 -3.05 27.77
N PHE A 6 -17.47 -1.85 27.19
CA PHE A 6 -16.84 -1.66 25.87
C PHE A 6 -15.36 -2.08 25.86
N TRP A 7 -14.67 -1.90 26.97
CA TRP A 7 -13.22 -2.17 27.09
C TRP A 7 -12.91 -3.60 27.54
N ASP A 8 -13.92 -4.39 27.90
CA ASP A 8 -13.73 -5.77 28.33
C ASP A 8 -13.30 -6.69 27.18
N ASP A 9 -13.71 -6.37 25.95
CA ASP A 9 -13.25 -7.02 24.71
C ASP A 9 -12.29 -6.10 23.96
N GLN A 10 -11.00 -6.28 24.21
CA GLN A 10 -9.95 -5.41 23.63
C GLN A 10 -9.86 -5.47 22.11
N GLU A 11 -10.12 -6.63 21.49
CA GLU A 11 -10.05 -6.78 20.03
C GLU A 11 -11.20 -6.04 19.35
N ARG A 12 -12.42 -6.25 19.86
CA ARG A 12 -13.62 -5.54 19.40
C ARG A 12 -13.49 -4.03 19.63
N ALA A 13 -12.98 -3.61 20.79
CA ALA A 13 -12.76 -2.20 21.08
C ALA A 13 -11.76 -1.56 20.12
N ARG A 14 -10.63 -2.23 19.82
CA ARG A 14 -9.65 -1.76 18.82
C ARG A 14 -10.25 -1.66 17.42
N ALA A 15 -10.99 -2.66 16.96
CA ALA A 15 -11.65 -2.63 15.67
C ALA A 15 -12.63 -1.46 15.54
N ILE A 16 -13.46 -1.21 16.57
CA ILE A 16 -14.41 -0.08 16.57
C ILE A 16 -13.68 1.26 16.62
N VAL A 17 -12.62 1.39 17.45
CA VAL A 17 -11.80 2.62 17.50
C VAL A 17 -11.18 2.91 16.14
N GLN A 18 -10.66 1.88 15.45
CA GLN A 18 -10.11 2.02 14.10
C GLN A 18 -11.17 2.47 13.10
N GLN A 19 -12.36 1.86 13.10
CA GLN A 19 -13.48 2.28 12.24
C GLN A 19 -13.91 3.73 12.51
N VAL A 20 -14.00 4.13 13.78
CA VAL A 20 -14.32 5.51 14.14
C VAL A 20 -13.25 6.48 13.65
N LYS A 21 -11.97 6.12 13.77
CA LYS A 21 -10.85 6.94 13.25
C LYS A 21 -10.94 7.10 11.73
N GLU A 22 -11.25 6.02 11.01
CA GLU A 22 -11.43 6.04 9.56
C GLU A 22 -12.60 6.96 9.14
N LEU A 23 -13.77 6.79 9.78
CA LEU A 23 -14.93 7.64 9.51
C LEU A 23 -14.68 9.10 9.84
N LYS A 24 -14.05 9.39 10.98
CA LYS A 24 -13.66 10.77 11.34
C LYS A 24 -12.70 11.37 10.34
N GLY A 25 -11.77 10.59 9.79
CA GLY A 25 -10.87 11.01 8.73
C GLY A 25 -11.57 11.46 7.45
N TRP A 26 -12.84 11.14 7.27
CA TRP A 26 -13.69 11.63 6.18
C TRP A 26 -14.60 12.78 6.61
N VAL A 27 -15.25 12.64 7.77
CA VAL A 27 -16.27 13.59 8.23
C VAL A 27 -15.65 14.92 8.69
N GLU A 28 -14.61 14.87 9.52
CA GLU A 28 -13.97 16.07 10.07
C GLU A 28 -13.38 17.01 8.99
N PRO A 29 -12.63 16.53 7.96
CA PRO A 29 -12.17 17.39 6.87
C PRO A 29 -13.32 17.97 6.04
N HIS A 30 -14.37 17.20 5.77
CA HIS A 30 -15.54 17.67 5.04
C HIS A 30 -16.27 18.79 5.80
N GLU A 31 -16.53 18.60 7.09
CA GLU A 31 -17.16 19.62 7.93
C GLU A 31 -16.32 20.90 8.02
N SER A 32 -15.00 20.73 8.22
CA SER A 32 -14.06 21.86 8.26
C SER A 32 -14.05 22.65 6.95
N LEU A 33 -13.94 21.96 5.81
CA LEU A 33 -13.98 22.61 4.49
C LEU A 33 -15.31 23.32 4.26
N THR A 34 -16.44 22.68 4.60
CA THR A 34 -17.77 23.26 4.44
C THR A 34 -17.92 24.54 5.26
N ALA A 35 -17.48 24.53 6.53
CA ALA A 35 -17.55 25.72 7.39
C ALA A 35 -16.68 26.86 6.87
N ARG A 36 -15.47 26.57 6.36
CA ARG A 36 -14.56 27.56 5.79
C ARG A 36 -15.09 28.15 4.48
N VAL A 37 -15.68 27.34 3.60
CA VAL A 37 -16.36 27.81 2.39
C VAL A 37 -17.48 28.76 2.75
N GLN A 38 -18.31 28.41 3.73
CA GLN A 38 -19.43 29.27 4.17
C GLN A 38 -18.91 30.60 4.73
N ALA A 39 -17.88 30.58 5.56
CA ALA A 39 -17.27 31.79 6.11
C ALA A 39 -16.64 32.67 5.00
N ALA A 40 -16.00 32.06 4.00
CA ALA A 40 -15.45 32.80 2.85
C ALA A 40 -16.53 33.45 2.00
N LEU A 41 -17.67 32.78 1.80
CA LEU A 41 -18.82 33.37 1.09
C LEU A 41 -19.41 34.55 1.85
N GLU A 42 -19.62 34.40 3.15
CA GLU A 42 -20.13 35.50 4.01
C GLU A 42 -19.21 36.74 4.01
N LEU A 43 -17.88 36.49 4.08
CA LEU A 43 -16.87 37.54 3.99
C LEU A 43 -16.90 38.22 2.61
N GLY A 44 -17.05 37.45 1.53
CA GLY A 44 -17.17 37.98 0.18
C GLY A 44 -18.41 38.89 -0.01
N GLU A 45 -19.55 38.51 0.58
CA GLU A 45 -20.77 39.35 0.58
C GLU A 45 -20.58 40.66 1.35
N LEU A 46 -19.87 40.62 2.49
CA LEU A 46 -19.55 41.83 3.26
C LEU A 46 -18.61 42.76 2.49
N LEU A 47 -17.57 42.24 1.85
CA LEU A 47 -16.61 42.98 1.04
C LEU A 47 -17.28 43.62 -0.22
N ALA A 48 -18.33 42.99 -0.72
CA ALA A 48 -19.13 43.60 -1.81
C ALA A 48 -19.92 44.84 -1.36
N LEU A 49 -20.29 44.93 -0.07
CA LEU A 49 -20.95 46.05 0.51
C LEU A 49 -19.97 47.13 1.01
N GLU A 50 -18.90 46.73 1.61
CA GLU A 50 -17.86 47.59 2.20
C GLU A 50 -16.46 47.10 1.76
N PRO A 51 -15.92 47.64 0.65
CA PRO A 51 -14.65 47.19 0.10
C PRO A 51 -13.45 47.45 1.03
N ASP A 52 -12.64 46.45 1.28
CA ASP A 52 -11.36 46.50 1.99
C ASP A 52 -10.34 45.66 1.24
N ASP A 53 -9.29 46.30 0.71
CA ASP A 53 -8.28 45.65 -0.11
C ASP A 53 -7.44 44.62 0.68
N ALA A 54 -7.19 44.83 1.98
CA ALA A 54 -6.43 43.91 2.80
C ALA A 54 -7.25 42.64 3.08
N MET A 55 -8.51 42.80 3.46
CA MET A 55 -9.41 41.66 3.68
C MET A 55 -9.71 40.91 2.38
N ALA A 56 -9.75 41.57 1.23
CA ALA A 56 -9.89 40.92 -0.08
C ALA A 56 -8.67 40.01 -0.40
N ALA A 57 -7.45 40.48 -0.14
CA ALA A 57 -6.25 39.69 -0.34
C ALA A 57 -6.18 38.46 0.60
N ASP A 58 -6.65 38.58 1.84
CA ASP A 58 -6.76 37.49 2.79
C ASP A 58 -7.80 36.46 2.32
N LEU A 59 -8.96 36.93 1.81
CA LEU A 59 -10.00 36.07 1.24
C LEU A 59 -9.48 35.29 0.03
N ASP A 60 -8.76 35.93 -0.88
CA ASP A 60 -8.15 35.26 -2.05
C ASP A 60 -7.17 34.18 -1.61
N THR A 61 -6.35 34.47 -0.61
CA THR A 61 -5.39 33.48 -0.04
C THR A 61 -6.12 32.29 0.58
N GLU A 62 -7.20 32.53 1.33
CA GLU A 62 -8.00 31.47 1.95
C GLU A 62 -8.76 30.67 0.90
N ALA A 63 -9.31 31.30 -0.13
CA ALA A 63 -9.97 30.63 -1.25
C ALA A 63 -9.01 29.68 -1.99
N GLN A 64 -7.76 30.07 -2.20
CA GLN A 64 -6.74 29.20 -2.79
C GLN A 64 -6.45 27.99 -1.91
N ARG A 65 -6.31 28.18 -0.59
CA ARG A 65 -6.10 27.06 0.37
C ARG A 65 -7.28 26.10 0.38
N ILE A 66 -8.51 26.62 0.39
CA ILE A 66 -9.73 25.80 0.32
C ILE A 66 -9.74 25.00 -0.98
N ALA A 67 -9.39 25.58 -2.12
CA ALA A 67 -9.35 24.91 -3.41
C ALA A 67 -8.31 23.77 -3.42
N GLU A 68 -7.10 24.00 -2.89
CA GLU A 68 -6.05 22.98 -2.78
C GLU A 68 -6.46 21.81 -1.85
N GLU A 69 -7.05 22.13 -0.69
CA GLU A 69 -7.53 21.13 0.26
C GLU A 69 -8.71 20.32 -0.29
N LEU A 70 -9.63 20.97 -1.01
CA LEU A 70 -10.76 20.33 -1.68
C LEU A 70 -10.26 19.35 -2.76
N GLU A 71 -9.32 19.78 -3.59
CA GLU A 71 -8.72 18.89 -4.60
C GLU A 71 -8.06 17.67 -3.96
N ALA A 72 -7.32 17.86 -2.87
CA ALA A 72 -6.71 16.76 -2.12
C ALA A 72 -7.77 15.82 -1.51
N PHE A 73 -8.88 16.37 -1.03
CA PHE A 73 -10.00 15.59 -0.48
C PHE A 73 -10.73 14.80 -1.57
N GLU A 74 -11.02 15.43 -2.74
CA GLU A 74 -11.62 14.76 -3.89
C GLU A 74 -10.77 13.57 -4.36
N LEU A 75 -9.45 13.74 -4.44
CA LEU A 75 -8.54 12.66 -4.81
C LEU A 75 -8.64 11.45 -3.89
N ARG A 76 -8.79 11.69 -2.58
CA ARG A 76 -8.99 10.59 -1.63
C ARG A 76 -10.27 9.82 -1.93
N THR A 77 -11.32 10.47 -2.47
CA THR A 77 -12.57 9.78 -2.84
C THR A 77 -12.41 8.83 -4.02
N LEU A 78 -11.35 8.99 -4.83
CA LEU A 78 -11.03 8.11 -5.95
C LEU A 78 -10.33 6.81 -5.47
N LEU A 79 -9.76 6.82 -4.25
CA LEU A 79 -9.08 5.69 -3.65
C LEU A 79 -10.09 4.74 -3.00
N ARG A 80 -10.69 3.85 -3.81
CA ARG A 80 -11.76 2.91 -3.41
C ARG A 80 -11.29 1.47 -3.34
N GLY A 81 -10.04 1.19 -3.68
CA GLY A 81 -9.46 -0.15 -3.60
C GLY A 81 -9.38 -0.62 -2.14
N ARG A 82 -9.56 -1.93 -1.92
CA ARG A 82 -9.51 -2.55 -0.59
C ARG A 82 -8.23 -2.22 0.17
N ASP A 83 -7.12 -2.12 -0.55
CA ASP A 83 -5.80 -1.91 0.03
C ASP A 83 -5.32 -0.46 -0.06
N ASP A 84 -6.07 0.45 -0.71
CA ASP A 84 -5.66 1.84 -0.96
C ASP A 84 -5.34 2.62 0.33
N GLN A 85 -5.98 2.27 1.46
CA GLN A 85 -5.77 2.93 2.76
C GLN A 85 -4.49 2.47 3.48
N ARG A 86 -3.83 1.41 2.99
CA ARG A 86 -2.67 0.80 3.65
C ARG A 86 -1.41 1.63 3.46
N ASP A 87 -0.43 1.33 4.29
CA ASP A 87 0.95 1.74 4.08
C ASP A 87 1.51 1.10 2.80
N ALA A 88 2.55 1.69 2.24
CA ALA A 88 3.15 1.23 0.99
C ALA A 88 4.56 0.70 1.20
N GLN A 89 4.88 -0.43 0.58
CA GLN A 89 6.24 -0.88 0.35
C GLN A 89 6.62 -0.55 -1.09
N LEU A 90 7.63 0.28 -1.28
CA LEU A 90 8.13 0.70 -2.59
C LEU A 90 9.48 0.05 -2.87
N GLU A 91 9.55 -0.71 -3.95
CA GLU A 91 10.76 -1.38 -4.44
C GLU A 91 11.26 -0.67 -5.70
N ILE A 92 12.50 -0.24 -5.70
CA ILE A 92 13.18 0.38 -6.84
C ILE A 92 14.32 -0.55 -7.28
N SER A 93 14.41 -0.82 -8.57
CA SER A 93 15.47 -1.64 -9.13
C SER A 93 16.06 -1.00 -10.38
N ALA A 94 17.38 -0.96 -10.47
CA ALA A 94 18.08 -0.52 -11.67
C ALA A 94 17.79 -1.49 -12.82
N GLY A 95 17.44 -0.94 -13.98
CA GLY A 95 17.20 -1.71 -15.21
C GLY A 95 18.39 -1.70 -16.15
N ALA A 96 18.11 -1.75 -17.46
CA ALA A 96 19.13 -1.67 -18.47
C ALA A 96 19.81 -0.30 -18.51
N GLY A 97 21.15 -0.25 -18.54
CA GLY A 97 21.94 0.99 -18.64
C GLY A 97 23.21 1.01 -17.78
N GLY A 98 23.56 -0.10 -17.10
CA GLY A 98 24.78 -0.18 -16.29
C GLY A 98 24.82 0.84 -15.15
N THR A 99 25.99 1.49 -14.94
CA THR A 99 26.20 2.53 -13.92
C THR A 99 25.18 3.68 -14.02
N GLU A 100 24.79 4.06 -15.25
CA GLU A 100 23.78 5.10 -15.49
C GLU A 100 22.40 4.71 -14.97
N ALA A 101 22.01 3.43 -15.08
CA ALA A 101 20.73 2.93 -14.54
C ALA A 101 20.76 2.86 -13.01
N GLN A 102 21.92 2.57 -12.42
CA GLN A 102 22.10 2.57 -10.96
C GLN A 102 22.01 4.00 -10.39
N ASP A 103 22.58 4.99 -11.06
CA ASP A 103 22.41 6.39 -10.69
C ASP A 103 20.97 6.86 -10.86
N TRP A 104 20.29 6.44 -11.94
CA TRP A 104 18.87 6.72 -12.14
C TRP A 104 17.99 6.14 -11.03
N ALA A 105 18.25 4.92 -10.60
CA ALA A 105 17.54 4.32 -9.46
C ALA A 105 17.74 5.12 -8.17
N GLN A 106 18.95 5.65 -7.92
CA GLN A 106 19.22 6.54 -6.80
C GLN A 106 18.47 7.87 -6.91
N MET A 107 18.38 8.43 -8.11
CA MET A 107 17.59 9.65 -8.34
C MET A 107 16.10 9.42 -8.06
N LEU A 108 15.55 8.27 -8.46
CA LEU A 108 14.16 7.90 -8.14
C LEU A 108 13.96 7.70 -6.64
N LEU A 109 14.91 7.06 -5.95
CA LEU A 109 14.87 6.92 -4.50
C LEU A 109 14.74 8.29 -3.82
N ARG A 110 15.56 9.26 -4.24
CA ARG A 110 15.49 10.64 -3.73
C ARG A 110 14.15 11.31 -4.05
N LEU A 111 13.62 11.10 -5.26
CA LEU A 111 12.31 11.64 -5.68
C LEU A 111 11.19 11.18 -4.74
N TYR A 112 11.09 9.86 -4.50
CA TYR A 112 10.04 9.31 -3.62
C TYR A 112 10.25 9.66 -2.16
N THR A 113 11.49 9.72 -1.69
CA THR A 113 11.82 10.21 -0.35
C THR A 113 11.31 11.64 -0.14
N ARG A 114 11.59 12.55 -1.07
CA ARG A 114 11.13 13.94 -1.00
C ARG A 114 9.62 14.07 -1.13
N TRP A 115 8.99 13.25 -1.96
CA TRP A 115 7.53 13.22 -2.04
C TRP A 115 6.91 12.80 -0.70
N ALA A 116 7.40 11.74 -0.07
CA ALA A 116 6.90 11.27 1.22
C ALA A 116 7.12 12.31 2.34
N GLU A 117 8.30 12.96 2.38
CA GLU A 117 8.58 14.07 3.31
C GLU A 117 7.58 15.22 3.14
N ARG A 118 7.29 15.63 1.90
CA ARG A 118 6.31 16.69 1.60
C ARG A 118 4.89 16.33 2.03
N LYS A 119 4.53 15.04 1.97
CA LYS A 119 3.24 14.51 2.47
C LYS A 119 3.21 14.32 3.98
N GLY A 120 4.33 14.48 4.69
CA GLY A 120 4.45 14.21 6.11
C GLY A 120 4.36 12.73 6.46
N TYR A 121 4.73 11.85 5.52
CA TYR A 121 4.73 10.41 5.75
C TYR A 121 6.02 9.97 6.45
N ALA A 122 5.92 9.01 7.35
CA ALA A 122 7.08 8.36 7.94
C ALA A 122 7.67 7.35 6.95
N MET A 123 9.00 7.28 6.89
CA MET A 123 9.70 6.37 5.98
C MET A 123 10.70 5.52 6.74
N GLU A 124 10.81 4.27 6.31
CA GLU A 124 11.79 3.31 6.81
C GLU A 124 12.48 2.63 5.63
N MET A 125 13.82 2.66 5.61
CA MET A 125 14.60 1.93 4.62
C MET A 125 14.70 0.48 5.07
N LEU A 126 14.07 -0.43 4.33
CA LEU A 126 14.10 -1.87 4.64
C LEU A 126 15.31 -2.58 4.05
N ASP A 127 15.69 -2.20 2.82
CA ASP A 127 16.86 -2.76 2.13
C ASP A 127 17.47 -1.73 1.18
N LEU A 128 18.81 -1.77 1.05
CA LEU A 128 19.56 -0.92 0.15
C LEU A 128 20.76 -1.69 -0.40
N SER A 129 20.77 -1.88 -1.71
CA SER A 129 21.88 -2.50 -2.43
C SER A 129 22.62 -1.44 -3.24
N GLU A 130 23.82 -1.09 -2.81
CA GLU A 130 24.65 -0.07 -3.46
C GLU A 130 25.19 -0.53 -4.83
N GLY A 131 25.41 0.41 -5.73
CA GLY A 131 26.09 0.20 -7.00
C GLY A 131 27.60 -0.02 -6.79
N GLU A 132 28.28 -0.59 -7.79
CA GLU A 132 29.72 -0.84 -7.69
C GLU A 132 30.55 0.44 -7.90
N GLU A 133 30.12 1.32 -8.79
CA GLU A 133 30.82 2.58 -9.13
C GLU A 133 30.03 3.80 -8.68
N ALA A 134 28.70 3.79 -8.87
CA ALA A 134 27.79 4.88 -8.50
C ALA A 134 26.36 4.37 -8.39
N GLY A 135 25.52 5.11 -7.67
CA GLY A 135 24.10 4.83 -7.55
C GLY A 135 23.78 3.61 -6.72
N ILE A 136 22.61 3.02 -6.97
CA ILE A 136 22.08 1.84 -6.27
C ILE A 136 21.64 0.78 -7.28
N LYS A 137 21.85 -0.50 -6.95
CA LYS A 137 21.29 -1.65 -7.67
C LYS A 137 19.80 -1.79 -7.39
N GLY A 138 19.40 -1.53 -6.14
CA GLY A 138 18.02 -1.56 -5.69
C GLY A 138 17.85 -0.97 -4.30
N ALA A 139 16.62 -0.61 -3.98
CA ALA A 139 16.21 -0.16 -2.66
C ALA A 139 14.78 -0.59 -2.36
N VAL A 140 14.48 -0.87 -1.10
CA VAL A 140 13.14 -1.16 -0.60
C VAL A 140 12.84 -0.21 0.55
N LEU A 141 11.77 0.58 0.40
CA LEU A 141 11.28 1.50 1.42
C LEU A 141 9.89 1.11 1.89
N GLU A 142 9.64 1.26 3.17
CA GLU A 142 8.30 1.29 3.72
C GLU A 142 7.88 2.74 3.96
N ILE A 143 6.73 3.13 3.41
CA ILE A 143 6.17 4.49 3.52
C ILE A 143 4.87 4.37 4.30
N LYS A 144 4.86 4.93 5.52
CA LYS A 144 3.76 4.84 6.48
C LYS A 144 2.95 6.13 6.48
N GLY A 145 1.69 6.03 6.13
CA GLY A 145 0.78 7.15 6.14
C GLY A 145 -0.58 6.85 5.51
N PRO A 146 -1.58 7.71 5.75
CA PRO A 146 -2.92 7.47 5.25
C PRO A 146 -2.95 7.44 3.72
N PHE A 147 -3.46 6.34 3.16
CA PHE A 147 -3.55 6.11 1.71
C PHE A 147 -2.20 6.07 0.96
N ALA A 148 -1.10 5.78 1.66
CA ALA A 148 0.22 5.76 1.04
C ALA A 148 0.28 4.80 -0.17
N TYR A 149 -0.27 3.59 -0.04
CA TYR A 149 -0.36 2.64 -1.14
C TYR A 149 -1.25 3.15 -2.28
N GLY A 150 -2.43 3.66 -1.97
CA GLY A 150 -3.37 4.16 -2.99
C GLY A 150 -2.79 5.27 -3.86
N PHE A 151 -2.03 6.19 -3.26
CA PHE A 151 -1.34 7.26 -4.00
C PHE A 151 -0.12 6.76 -4.77
N LEU A 152 0.62 5.78 -4.26
CA LEU A 152 1.86 5.32 -4.89
C LEU A 152 1.65 4.20 -5.90
N ARG A 153 0.56 3.41 -5.83
CA ARG A 153 0.30 2.31 -6.79
C ARG A 153 0.35 2.74 -8.26
N PRO A 154 -0.07 3.97 -8.65
CA PRO A 154 0.09 4.46 -10.01
C PRO A 154 1.55 4.60 -10.47
N GLU A 155 2.51 4.68 -9.55
CA GLU A 155 3.93 4.80 -9.86
C GLU A 155 4.59 3.46 -10.23
N SER A 156 3.86 2.33 -10.07
CA SER A 156 4.35 1.01 -10.45
C SER A 156 4.55 0.90 -11.96
N GLY A 157 5.79 0.62 -12.36
CA GLY A 157 6.17 0.42 -13.76
C GLY A 157 7.60 0.83 -14.07
N VAL A 158 7.90 1.01 -15.35
CA VAL A 158 9.24 1.35 -15.83
C VAL A 158 9.37 2.85 -16.05
N HIS A 159 10.38 3.45 -15.45
CA HIS A 159 10.73 4.86 -15.57
C HIS A 159 11.97 5.02 -16.47
N ARG A 160 11.85 5.80 -17.52
CA ARG A 160 12.91 6.06 -18.50
C ARG A 160 13.57 7.40 -18.26
N LEU A 161 14.90 7.40 -18.14
CA LEU A 161 15.72 8.60 -18.10
C LEU A 161 16.38 8.83 -19.47
N VAL A 162 16.39 10.09 -19.92
CA VAL A 162 17.15 10.54 -21.09
C VAL A 162 17.95 11.79 -20.70
N ARG A 163 19.26 11.65 -20.59
CA ARG A 163 20.17 12.77 -20.28
C ARG A 163 21.55 12.59 -20.90
N ILE A 164 22.37 13.64 -20.86
CA ILE A 164 23.81 13.54 -21.09
C ILE A 164 24.42 12.83 -19.89
N SER A 165 25.12 11.71 -20.12
CA SER A 165 25.70 10.92 -19.04
C SER A 165 26.84 11.64 -18.35
N PRO A 166 26.86 11.76 -17.01
CA PRO A 166 28.02 12.26 -16.28
C PRO A 166 29.18 11.25 -16.23
N PHE A 167 28.93 9.98 -16.58
CA PHE A 167 29.90 8.88 -16.59
C PHE A 167 30.56 8.66 -17.95
N ASP A 168 30.02 9.28 -19.02
CA ASP A 168 30.59 9.20 -20.38
C ASP A 168 31.52 10.36 -20.66
N SER A 169 32.81 10.07 -20.82
CA SER A 169 33.83 11.08 -21.15
C SER A 169 33.54 11.86 -22.46
N GLN A 170 32.74 11.30 -23.35
CA GLN A 170 32.32 11.93 -24.62
C GLN A 170 31.04 12.76 -24.49
N ALA A 171 30.46 12.88 -23.27
CA ALA A 171 29.23 13.61 -23.00
C ALA A 171 28.06 13.26 -23.93
N ARG A 172 27.95 11.99 -24.32
CA ARG A 172 26.86 11.49 -25.18
C ARG A 172 25.56 11.40 -24.38
N ARG A 173 24.45 11.50 -25.10
CA ARG A 173 23.12 11.29 -24.57
C ARG A 173 22.82 9.79 -24.41
N HIS A 174 22.51 9.39 -23.18
CA HIS A 174 22.15 8.01 -22.83
C HIS A 174 20.68 7.89 -22.45
N THR A 175 20.18 6.68 -22.61
CA THR A 175 18.85 6.28 -22.14
C THR A 175 19.02 5.15 -21.13
N SER A 176 18.44 5.32 -19.94
CA SER A 176 18.51 4.34 -18.86
C SER A 176 17.11 4.06 -18.31
N PHE A 177 16.94 2.88 -17.75
CA PHE A 177 15.68 2.42 -17.22
C PHE A 177 15.84 2.02 -15.76
N ALA A 178 14.81 2.27 -14.97
CA ALA A 178 14.64 1.72 -13.64
C ALA A 178 13.17 1.31 -13.45
N SER A 179 12.94 0.27 -12.70
CA SER A 179 11.59 -0.18 -12.35
C SER A 179 11.25 0.25 -10.95
N VAL A 180 9.99 0.62 -10.75
CA VAL A 180 9.39 0.89 -9.46
C VAL A 180 8.21 -0.04 -9.30
N PHE A 181 8.11 -0.74 -8.17
CA PHE A 181 6.95 -1.53 -7.81
C PHE A 181 6.45 -1.12 -6.44
N VAL A 182 5.14 -1.05 -6.30
CA VAL A 182 4.49 -0.64 -5.05
C VAL A 182 3.56 -1.75 -4.58
N TYR A 183 3.74 -2.18 -3.33
CA TYR A 183 2.97 -3.21 -2.67
C TYR A 183 2.26 -2.64 -1.45
N PRO A 184 1.04 -3.11 -1.14
CA PRO A 184 0.40 -2.76 0.11
C PRO A 184 1.14 -3.48 1.26
N VAL A 185 1.39 -2.77 2.36
CA VAL A 185 1.91 -3.41 3.58
C VAL A 185 0.76 -4.17 4.24
N VAL A 186 0.92 -5.48 4.34
CA VAL A 186 -0.04 -6.35 5.02
C VAL A 186 0.50 -6.65 6.41
N ASN A 187 0.01 -5.90 7.40
CA ASN A 187 0.39 -6.06 8.81
C ASN A 187 -0.41 -7.17 9.52
N GLU A 188 -1.08 -8.04 8.77
CA GLU A 188 -1.76 -9.17 9.39
C GLU A 188 -0.70 -10.19 9.81
N GLU A 189 -0.29 -10.15 11.07
CA GLU A 189 0.18 -11.36 11.75
C GLU A 189 -0.88 -12.43 11.48
N ILE A 190 -0.46 -13.59 10.94
CA ILE A 190 -1.39 -14.70 10.69
C ILE A 190 -1.87 -15.16 12.08
N ASN A 191 -2.88 -14.48 12.59
CA ASN A 191 -3.50 -14.86 13.85
C ASN A 191 -4.60 -15.86 13.54
N ILE A 192 -4.33 -17.13 13.83
CA ILE A 192 -5.29 -18.19 13.64
C ILE A 192 -6.12 -18.33 14.90
N GLU A 193 -7.31 -17.77 14.87
CA GLU A 193 -8.33 -18.00 15.88
C GLU A 193 -9.13 -19.25 15.50
N ILE A 194 -9.04 -20.27 16.33
CA ILE A 194 -9.80 -21.52 16.13
C ILE A 194 -10.96 -21.48 17.11
N ARG A 195 -12.18 -21.32 16.60
CA ARG A 195 -13.39 -21.35 17.42
C ARG A 195 -13.79 -22.80 17.69
N GLU A 196 -14.27 -23.09 18.89
CA GLU A 196 -14.71 -24.45 19.25
C GLU A 196 -15.89 -24.93 18.39
N GLU A 197 -16.76 -24.04 17.94
CA GLU A 197 -17.89 -24.32 17.05
C GLU A 197 -17.47 -24.76 15.63
N ASP A 198 -16.27 -24.38 15.20
CA ASP A 198 -15.70 -24.75 13.91
C ASP A 198 -14.98 -26.11 13.95
N LEU A 199 -14.94 -26.75 15.12
CA LEU A 199 -14.23 -28.00 15.33
C LEU A 199 -15.19 -29.17 15.52
N ARG A 200 -15.01 -30.22 14.71
CA ARG A 200 -15.56 -31.53 15.00
C ARG A 200 -14.48 -32.41 15.62
N VAL A 201 -14.71 -32.85 16.85
CA VAL A 201 -13.77 -33.71 17.61
C VAL A 201 -14.33 -35.13 17.68
N ASP A 202 -13.64 -36.06 17.03
CA ASP A 202 -13.96 -37.48 17.04
C ASP A 202 -12.94 -38.22 17.90
N VAL A 203 -13.43 -39.04 18.86
CA VAL A 203 -12.59 -39.87 19.71
C VAL A 203 -12.70 -41.33 19.26
N TYR A 204 -11.57 -42.01 19.07
CA TYR A 204 -11.54 -43.36 18.61
C TYR A 204 -10.48 -44.22 19.33
N ARG A 205 -10.54 -45.52 19.14
CA ARG A 205 -9.52 -46.43 19.71
C ARG A 205 -8.24 -46.35 18.89
N ALA A 206 -7.09 -46.16 19.57
CA ALA A 206 -5.83 -46.18 18.90
C ALA A 206 -5.57 -47.56 18.28
N SER A 207 -5.16 -47.62 17.02
CA SER A 207 -4.74 -48.82 16.33
C SER A 207 -3.18 -48.86 16.29
N GLY A 208 -2.57 -49.85 16.89
CA GLY A 208 -1.10 -50.02 16.88
C GLY A 208 -0.62 -51.21 17.71
N ALA A 209 0.64 -51.58 17.57
CA ALA A 209 1.30 -52.61 18.38
C ALA A 209 1.45 -52.12 19.84
N GLY A 210 0.47 -52.46 20.69
CA GLY A 210 0.45 -52.09 22.11
C GLY A 210 -0.32 -53.15 22.91
N GLY A 211 0.01 -53.34 24.21
CA GLY A 211 -0.58 -54.34 25.11
C GLY A 211 -2.07 -54.10 25.38
N GLN A 212 -2.71 -54.97 26.18
CA GLN A 212 -4.16 -54.98 26.47
C GLN A 212 -4.77 -53.63 26.86
N HIS A 213 -3.99 -52.69 27.36
CA HIS A 213 -4.48 -51.36 27.76
C HIS A 213 -4.74 -50.42 26.59
N VAL A 214 -3.99 -50.51 25.47
CA VAL A 214 -4.12 -49.69 24.27
C VAL A 214 -5.42 -50.03 23.50
N ASN A 215 -5.81 -51.27 23.56
CA ASN A 215 -7.01 -51.77 22.85
C ASN A 215 -8.34 -51.59 23.59
N LYS A 216 -8.30 -51.13 24.88
CA LYS A 216 -9.52 -50.96 25.71
C LYS A 216 -9.93 -49.51 25.91
N THR A 217 -9.01 -48.55 25.73
CA THR A 217 -9.27 -47.13 25.96
C THR A 217 -9.30 -46.32 24.68
N SER A 218 -10.37 -45.54 24.46
CA SER A 218 -10.49 -44.61 23.31
C SER A 218 -9.69 -43.32 23.63
N SER A 219 -8.36 -43.38 23.46
CA SER A 219 -7.46 -42.26 23.74
C SER A 219 -7.07 -41.46 22.49
N ALA A 220 -7.27 -42.00 21.29
CA ALA A 220 -6.98 -41.31 20.05
C ALA A 220 -8.01 -40.23 19.72
N VAL A 221 -7.54 -39.07 19.29
CA VAL A 221 -8.38 -37.93 18.97
C VAL A 221 -8.13 -37.49 17.54
N ARG A 222 -9.22 -37.28 16.78
CA ARG A 222 -9.25 -36.65 15.45
C ARG A 222 -10.00 -35.34 15.54
N ILE A 223 -9.43 -34.29 14.99
CA ILE A 223 -10.05 -32.98 14.93
C ILE A 223 -10.20 -32.61 13.45
N THR A 224 -11.42 -32.26 13.06
CA THR A 224 -11.72 -31.74 11.72
C THR A 224 -12.13 -30.28 11.85
N HIS A 225 -11.45 -29.39 11.15
CA HIS A 225 -11.84 -28.00 11.04
C HIS A 225 -12.88 -27.86 9.92
N LEU A 226 -14.12 -27.58 10.28
CA LEU A 226 -15.27 -27.60 9.38
C LEU A 226 -15.15 -26.63 8.21
N PRO A 227 -14.68 -25.34 8.40
CA PRO A 227 -14.61 -24.39 7.29
C PRO A 227 -13.56 -24.74 6.23
N THR A 228 -12.43 -25.36 6.60
CA THR A 228 -11.33 -25.68 5.68
C THR A 228 -11.26 -27.15 5.31
N GLY A 229 -11.99 -28.02 6.01
CA GLY A 229 -11.92 -29.48 5.83
C GLY A 229 -10.61 -30.13 6.30
N ILE A 230 -9.70 -29.37 6.93
CA ILE A 230 -8.40 -29.91 7.41
C ILE A 230 -8.66 -30.86 8.58
N VAL A 231 -8.05 -32.03 8.49
CA VAL A 231 -8.13 -33.09 9.50
C VAL A 231 -6.78 -33.31 10.13
N THR A 232 -6.73 -33.36 11.47
CA THR A 232 -5.55 -33.75 12.25
C THR A 232 -5.90 -34.83 13.25
N ALA A 233 -4.99 -35.74 13.53
CA ALA A 233 -5.21 -36.81 14.49
C ALA A 233 -3.96 -37.04 15.34
N SER A 234 -4.16 -37.36 16.61
CA SER A 234 -3.08 -37.74 17.54
C SER A 234 -3.51 -38.94 18.37
N GLN A 235 -2.58 -39.91 18.49
CA GLN A 235 -2.79 -41.15 19.26
C GLN A 235 -1.58 -41.60 20.06
N GLN A 236 -0.55 -40.72 20.16
CA GLN A 236 0.77 -41.10 20.76
C GLN A 236 0.72 -41.17 22.29
N GLU A 237 -0.15 -40.41 22.91
CA GLU A 237 -0.27 -40.31 24.36
C GLU A 237 -1.38 -41.23 24.89
N ARG A 238 -1.21 -41.70 26.14
CA ARG A 238 -2.24 -42.49 26.85
C ARG A 238 -3.44 -41.60 27.29
N SER A 239 -3.22 -40.31 27.38
CA SER A 239 -4.21 -39.33 27.79
C SER A 239 -4.92 -38.72 26.59
N GLN A 240 -6.27 -38.86 26.53
CA GLN A 240 -7.11 -38.22 25.54
C GLN A 240 -6.94 -36.71 25.50
N PHE A 241 -6.77 -36.07 26.69
CA PHE A 241 -6.59 -34.65 26.81
C PHE A 241 -5.28 -34.19 26.15
N LYS A 242 -4.18 -34.92 26.35
CA LYS A 242 -2.89 -34.62 25.72
C LYS A 242 -2.96 -34.81 24.19
N ASN A 243 -3.62 -35.87 23.71
CA ASN A 243 -3.83 -36.10 22.29
C ASN A 243 -4.70 -34.99 21.67
N LYS A 244 -5.76 -34.50 22.37
CA LYS A 244 -6.55 -33.35 21.91
C LYS A 244 -5.66 -32.09 21.78
N ALA A 245 -4.86 -31.79 22.77
CA ALA A 245 -3.95 -30.63 22.74
C ALA A 245 -2.93 -30.73 21.60
N THR A 246 -2.35 -31.91 21.37
CA THR A 246 -1.42 -32.16 20.27
C THR A 246 -2.10 -32.02 18.91
N ALA A 247 -3.29 -32.59 18.73
CA ALA A 247 -4.06 -32.50 17.50
C ALA A 247 -4.46 -31.04 17.20
N LEU A 248 -4.84 -30.24 18.21
CA LEU A 248 -5.10 -28.80 18.07
C LEU A 248 -3.85 -28.02 17.65
N LYS A 249 -2.69 -28.31 18.25
CA LYS A 249 -1.43 -27.69 17.84
C LYS A 249 -1.07 -28.03 16.39
N MET A 250 -1.27 -29.27 15.97
CA MET A 250 -1.05 -29.69 14.58
C MET A 250 -2.03 -28.99 13.64
N LEU A 251 -3.28 -28.82 14.04
CA LEU A 251 -4.27 -28.10 13.26
C LEU A 251 -3.89 -26.64 13.09
N LYS A 252 -3.49 -25.96 14.17
CA LYS A 252 -3.04 -24.56 14.12
C LYS A 252 -1.87 -24.37 13.15
N ASN A 253 -0.89 -25.28 13.19
CA ASN A 253 0.24 -25.23 12.26
C ASN A 253 -0.17 -25.42 10.79
N ARG A 254 -1.12 -26.32 10.50
CA ARG A 254 -1.62 -26.53 9.12
C ARG A 254 -2.45 -25.35 8.62
N LEU A 255 -3.28 -24.76 9.47
CA LEU A 255 -4.03 -23.54 9.13
C LEU A 255 -3.08 -22.36 8.87
N TYR A 256 -2.02 -22.20 9.69
CA TYR A 256 -0.97 -21.22 9.47
C TYR A 256 -0.30 -21.40 8.09
N GLN A 257 0.06 -22.63 7.76
CA GLN A 257 0.69 -22.93 6.48
C GLN A 257 -0.23 -22.60 5.30
N LEU A 258 -1.52 -22.96 5.39
CA LEU A 258 -2.51 -22.65 4.36
C LEU A 258 -2.68 -21.13 4.16
N GLU A 259 -2.70 -20.36 5.24
CA GLU A 259 -2.83 -18.91 5.16
C GLU A 259 -1.57 -18.24 4.63
N ALA A 260 -0.38 -18.73 5.03
CA ALA A 260 0.89 -18.29 4.48
C ALA A 260 1.00 -18.59 2.96
N GLU A 261 0.52 -19.75 2.50
CA GLU A 261 0.44 -20.10 1.07
C GLU A 261 -0.49 -19.16 0.30
N LYS A 262 -1.64 -18.79 0.86
CA LYS A 262 -2.54 -17.82 0.24
C LYS A 262 -1.88 -16.44 0.11
N GLN A 263 -1.23 -15.96 1.17
CA GLN A 263 -0.51 -14.69 1.13
C GLN A 263 0.64 -14.72 0.10
N ALA A 264 1.37 -15.83 0.05
CA ALA A 264 2.42 -16.04 -0.96
C ALA A 264 1.85 -16.08 -2.39
N ALA A 265 0.68 -16.69 -2.61
CA ALA A 265 0.00 -16.70 -3.91
C ALA A 265 -0.47 -15.30 -4.34
N VAL A 266 -0.97 -14.49 -3.40
CA VAL A 266 -1.30 -13.09 -3.67
C VAL A 266 -0.06 -12.30 -4.07
N LYS A 267 1.05 -12.45 -3.33
CA LYS A 267 2.32 -11.80 -3.67
C LYS A 267 2.84 -12.27 -5.03
N ALA A 268 2.79 -13.56 -5.32
CA ALA A 268 3.20 -14.12 -6.61
C ALA A 268 2.34 -13.60 -7.78
N ALA A 269 1.03 -13.37 -7.57
CA ALA A 269 0.15 -12.77 -8.58
C ALA A 269 0.52 -11.29 -8.86
N PHE A 270 0.94 -10.53 -7.83
CA PHE A 270 1.51 -9.20 -8.02
C PHE A 270 2.84 -9.26 -8.79
N ASP A 271 3.72 -10.20 -8.44
CA ASP A 271 5.02 -10.39 -9.10
C ASP A 271 4.87 -10.86 -10.56
N ALA A 272 3.87 -11.65 -10.88
CA ALA A 272 3.57 -12.07 -12.25
C ALA A 272 3.18 -10.90 -13.18
N ASN A 273 2.66 -9.82 -12.61
CA ASN A 273 2.36 -8.58 -13.35
C ASN A 273 3.58 -7.67 -13.53
N LYS A 274 4.75 -8.03 -12.99
CA LYS A 274 6.01 -7.30 -13.26
C LYS A 274 6.32 -7.45 -14.75
N GLN A 275 6.13 -6.35 -15.49
CA GLN A 275 6.54 -6.31 -16.90
C GLN A 275 8.06 -6.27 -16.98
N ASP A 276 8.63 -6.94 -17.99
CA ASP A 276 10.06 -6.84 -18.26
C ASP A 276 10.48 -5.38 -18.43
N VAL A 277 11.62 -5.02 -17.83
CA VAL A 277 12.19 -3.65 -17.90
C VAL A 277 12.76 -3.41 -19.29
N THR A 278 11.88 -3.22 -20.26
CA THR A 278 12.22 -3.05 -21.68
C THR A 278 11.71 -1.72 -22.23
N PHE A 279 12.17 -1.36 -23.44
CA PHE A 279 11.79 -0.12 -24.12
C PHE A 279 10.28 0.05 -24.34
N GLY A 280 9.50 -1.02 -24.34
CA GLY A 280 8.05 -1.00 -24.62
C GLY A 280 7.15 -0.82 -23.42
N SER A 281 7.67 -1.01 -22.17
CA SER A 281 6.86 -1.06 -20.95
C SER A 281 6.95 0.19 -20.06
N GLN A 282 7.50 1.30 -20.60
CA GLN A 282 7.69 2.52 -19.83
C GLN A 282 6.37 3.24 -19.53
N ILE A 283 6.15 3.59 -18.25
CA ILE A 283 5.01 4.41 -17.81
C ILE A 283 5.31 5.90 -17.95
N ARG A 284 6.58 6.31 -17.70
CA ARG A 284 6.97 7.73 -17.69
C ARG A 284 8.39 7.92 -18.19
N SER A 285 8.59 9.00 -18.98
CA SER A 285 9.90 9.40 -19.49
C SER A 285 10.32 10.74 -18.91
N TYR A 286 11.56 10.81 -18.46
CA TYR A 286 12.22 12.00 -17.91
C TYR A 286 13.33 12.42 -18.85
N VAL A 287 13.16 13.55 -19.54
CA VAL A 287 14.11 14.08 -20.52
C VAL A 287 14.74 15.35 -19.94
N PHE A 288 16.06 15.34 -19.80
CA PHE A 288 16.84 16.48 -19.32
C PHE A 288 17.50 17.26 -20.48
N GLN A 289 17.84 16.59 -21.60
CA GLN A 289 18.43 17.20 -22.78
C GLN A 289 17.88 16.56 -24.06
N PRO A 290 17.75 17.34 -25.19
CA PRO A 290 18.06 18.76 -25.40
C PRO A 290 17.00 19.72 -24.86
N TYR A 291 15.88 19.22 -24.41
CA TYR A 291 14.79 19.96 -23.75
C TYR A 291 14.46 19.26 -22.44
N THR A 292 13.85 20.00 -21.50
CA THR A 292 13.41 19.45 -20.22
C THR A 292 11.94 19.10 -20.29
N MET A 293 11.59 17.84 -20.01
CA MET A 293 10.19 17.38 -19.97
C MET A 293 10.05 16.06 -19.24
N VAL A 294 9.03 15.94 -18.41
CA VAL A 294 8.53 14.66 -17.90
C VAL A 294 7.21 14.37 -18.60
N ASN A 295 7.08 13.20 -19.22
CA ASN A 295 5.88 12.76 -19.92
C ASN A 295 5.40 11.42 -19.40
N ASP A 296 4.17 11.38 -18.87
CA ASP A 296 3.49 10.13 -18.52
C ASP A 296 2.75 9.61 -19.76
N HIS A 297 3.10 8.39 -20.18
CA HIS A 297 2.56 7.80 -21.41
C HIS A 297 1.15 7.25 -21.28
N ARG A 298 0.65 7.12 -20.05
CA ARG A 298 -0.70 6.60 -19.77
C ARG A 298 -1.76 7.70 -19.84
N THR A 299 -1.42 8.87 -19.29
CA THR A 299 -2.31 10.02 -19.18
C THR A 299 -1.99 11.12 -20.19
N GLU A 300 -0.87 10.99 -20.94
CA GLU A 300 -0.32 11.99 -21.85
C GLU A 300 0.03 13.34 -21.17
N LEU A 301 0.02 13.38 -19.81
CA LEU A 301 0.39 14.56 -19.05
C LEU A 301 1.88 14.88 -19.22
N LYS A 302 2.19 16.14 -19.56
CA LYS A 302 3.55 16.63 -19.75
C LYS A 302 3.85 17.78 -18.81
N ILE A 303 4.98 17.72 -18.11
CA ILE A 303 5.47 18.78 -17.22
C ILE A 303 6.88 19.17 -17.68
N ALA A 304 7.10 20.44 -17.99
CA ALA A 304 8.39 20.95 -18.46
C ALA A 304 9.42 21.11 -17.33
N ASP A 305 8.96 21.38 -16.11
CA ASP A 305 9.82 21.55 -14.94
C ASP A 305 10.23 20.19 -14.35
N VAL A 306 11.26 19.61 -14.96
CA VAL A 306 11.80 18.30 -14.51
C VAL A 306 12.35 18.39 -13.09
N GLN A 307 12.96 19.54 -12.70
CA GLN A 307 13.54 19.68 -11.38
C GLN A 307 12.47 19.66 -10.28
N LYS A 308 11.35 20.34 -10.49
CA LYS A 308 10.20 20.29 -9.58
C LYS A 308 9.68 18.87 -9.38
N VAL A 309 9.62 18.08 -10.47
CA VAL A 309 9.23 16.65 -10.40
C VAL A 309 10.24 15.84 -9.63
N MET A 310 11.55 16.01 -9.90
CA MET A 310 12.64 15.30 -9.20
C MET A 310 12.73 15.66 -7.70
N ASP A 311 12.25 16.83 -7.32
CA ASP A 311 12.12 17.26 -5.94
C ASP A 311 10.81 16.78 -5.26
N GLY A 312 10.17 15.73 -5.81
CA GLY A 312 8.99 15.07 -5.26
C GLY A 312 7.65 15.63 -5.74
N GLY A 313 7.63 16.45 -6.82
CA GLY A 313 6.42 17.02 -7.38
C GLY A 313 5.68 16.09 -8.33
N ILE A 314 5.37 14.85 -7.90
CA ILE A 314 4.71 13.83 -8.72
C ILE A 314 3.19 13.82 -8.61
N ASP A 315 2.61 14.58 -7.69
CA ASP A 315 1.17 14.61 -7.44
C ASP A 315 0.33 14.83 -8.71
N PRO A 316 0.68 15.71 -9.66
CA PRO A 316 -0.12 15.89 -10.87
C PRO A 316 -0.24 14.62 -11.72
N PHE A 317 0.81 13.78 -11.76
CA PHE A 317 0.76 12.51 -12.49
C PHE A 317 -0.12 11.48 -11.78
N ILE A 318 0.01 11.38 -10.46
CA ILE A 318 -0.84 10.53 -9.61
C ILE A 318 -2.31 10.91 -9.80
N GLN A 319 -2.63 12.19 -9.71
CA GLN A 319 -3.97 12.73 -9.88
C GLN A 319 -4.55 12.42 -11.25
N ALA A 320 -3.80 12.70 -12.32
CA ALA A 320 -4.23 12.44 -13.68
C ALA A 320 -4.56 10.96 -13.90
N TYR A 321 -3.71 10.07 -13.37
CA TYR A 321 -3.92 8.63 -13.48
C TYR A 321 -5.16 8.16 -12.71
N LEU A 322 -5.33 8.57 -11.46
CA LEU A 322 -6.49 8.21 -10.63
C LEU A 322 -7.81 8.73 -11.22
N LYS A 323 -7.83 9.96 -11.76
CA LYS A 323 -8.99 10.51 -12.46
C LYS A 323 -9.35 9.69 -13.71
N GLN A 324 -8.35 9.29 -14.50
CA GLN A 324 -8.54 8.46 -15.70
C GLN A 324 -9.07 7.06 -15.33
N GLU A 325 -8.49 6.42 -14.31
CA GLU A 325 -8.92 5.10 -13.83
C GLU A 325 -10.37 5.12 -13.33
N SER A 326 -10.74 6.14 -12.55
CA SER A 326 -12.11 6.33 -12.06
C SER A 326 -13.11 6.53 -13.19
N ALA A 327 -12.76 7.30 -14.23
CA ALA A 327 -13.60 7.50 -15.41
C ALA A 327 -13.79 6.20 -16.21
N ALA A 328 -12.74 5.39 -16.35
CA ALA A 328 -12.80 4.09 -17.01
C ALA A 328 -13.68 3.09 -16.23
N GLY A 329 -13.58 3.08 -14.89
CA GLY A 329 -14.40 2.24 -14.02
C GLY A 329 -15.89 2.61 -14.04
N ALA A 330 -16.23 3.89 -14.17
CA ALA A 330 -17.61 4.36 -14.29
C ALA A 330 -18.26 3.99 -15.63
N GLY A 331 -17.47 3.92 -16.72
CA GLY A 331 -17.94 3.52 -18.05
C GLY A 331 -18.22 2.01 -18.19
N GLY A 332 -17.60 1.16 -17.36
CA GLY A 332 -17.78 -0.29 -17.39
C GLY A 332 -18.99 -0.82 -16.59
N ALA A 333 -19.61 -0.01 -15.74
CA ALA A 333 -20.76 -0.42 -14.93
C ALA A 333 -22.12 -0.15 -15.61
N GLY A 334 -22.14 0.36 -16.86
CA GLY A 334 -23.34 0.73 -17.60
C GLY A 334 -23.56 -0.05 -18.90
N ALA A 335 -22.83 -1.17 -19.13
CA ALA A 335 -22.99 -1.99 -20.34
C ALA A 335 -23.54 -3.38 -20.01
#